data_915718fdb9fa520766d145335b4a6495
#
_entry.id   915718fdb9fa520766d145335b4a6495
#
_cell.length_a   1.000
_cell.length_b   1.000
_cell.length_c   1.000
_cell.angle_alpha   90.00
_cell.angle_beta   90.00
_cell.angle_gamma   90.00
#
_symmetry.space_group_name_H-M   'P 1'
#
loop_
_entity.id
_entity.type
_entity.pdbx_description
1 polymer ?
#
loop_
_entity_poly.entity_id
_entity_poly.type
_entity_poly.pdbx_seq_one_letter_code
_entity_poly.pdbx_strand_id
1 'polypeptide(L)'
;PHNSSKIWLGTGENVGGRHVGIGHGVYMSENGGKKWKDMGLKFSEHISKIIVSPNDPNLVFVASQGPLWSPGGDRGLFRSTNGGEDWENVLSVNEWTGVTDIVIDHNNPTTLYAATWQRHRNVAAYMGGGPGTSIYKSVDNGKTWIEIKNGLPGSNLGKIGLAISPFDSSILYAAVETDRRNGGLYKSTNSGGSWKKMSDTVSGATGPHYYQELVASPHVFDKIYLMDTKVQVSENGGKDFYIMNESDKHVDNHSLTFKMSDPNYLLIGTDGGVYESFDDTKSWKFVANL
;
A
#
# COMPACT_ATOMS: atom_id res chain seq x y z
N PRO A 1 -5.24 -7.50 -14.18
CA PRO A 1 -5.47 -8.97 -14.16
C PRO A 1 -6.14 -9.50 -15.42
N HIS A 2 -6.98 -8.68 -16.12
CA HIS A 2 -7.78 -9.15 -17.27
C HIS A 2 -7.08 -9.03 -18.62
N ASN A 3 -6.22 -8.05 -18.78
CA ASN A 3 -5.49 -7.76 -20.01
C ASN A 3 -4.13 -7.16 -19.66
N SER A 4 -3.05 -7.83 -20.03
CA SER A 4 -1.67 -7.40 -19.76
C SER A 4 -1.25 -6.13 -20.52
N SER A 5 -1.96 -5.78 -21.60
CA SER A 5 -1.73 -4.52 -22.32
C SER A 5 -2.41 -3.32 -21.68
N LYS A 6 -3.38 -3.55 -20.76
CA LYS A 6 -4.05 -2.47 -20.02
C LYS A 6 -3.28 -2.19 -18.73
N ILE A 7 -2.66 -1.03 -18.66
CA ILE A 7 -1.80 -0.60 -17.56
C ILE A 7 -2.38 0.66 -16.94
N TRP A 8 -2.45 0.70 -15.61
CA TRP A 8 -2.84 1.86 -14.83
C TRP A 8 -1.61 2.49 -14.19
N LEU A 9 -1.55 3.80 -14.18
CA LEU A 9 -0.48 4.59 -13.57
C LEU A 9 -1.10 5.67 -12.66
N GLY A 10 -0.82 5.58 -11.38
CA GLY A 10 -1.03 6.65 -10.41
C GLY A 10 0.23 7.49 -10.32
N THR A 11 0.09 8.81 -10.27
CA THR A 11 1.22 9.74 -10.24
C THR A 11 1.41 10.37 -8.87
N GLY A 12 2.64 10.86 -8.63
CA GLY A 12 3.08 11.43 -7.36
C GLY A 12 3.68 10.40 -6.41
N GLU A 13 4.60 10.84 -5.57
CA GLU A 13 5.29 9.95 -4.61
C GLU A 13 4.40 9.62 -3.41
N ASN A 14 4.36 8.34 -3.05
CA ASN A 14 3.59 7.81 -1.91
C ASN A 14 4.33 7.98 -0.57
N VAL A 15 4.86 9.17 -0.31
CA VAL A 15 5.65 9.44 0.90
C VAL A 15 5.30 10.78 1.54
N GLY A 16 5.79 11.03 2.76
CA GLY A 16 5.59 12.27 3.51
C GLY A 16 6.77 13.23 3.48
N GLY A 17 7.70 13.06 2.56
CA GLY A 17 8.93 13.85 2.45
C GLY A 17 8.70 15.33 2.14
N ARG A 18 9.76 16.15 2.26
CA ARG A 18 9.71 17.59 1.97
C ARG A 18 9.66 17.90 0.48
N HIS A 19 10.34 17.09 -0.31
CA HIS A 19 10.56 17.26 -1.74
C HIS A 19 9.89 16.15 -2.54
N VAL A 20 8.70 15.74 -2.09
CA VAL A 20 7.92 14.69 -2.79
C VAL A 20 7.47 15.17 -4.16
N GLY A 21 7.63 14.31 -5.15
CA GLY A 21 7.15 14.56 -6.50
C GLY A 21 5.62 14.66 -6.52
N ILE A 22 5.12 15.78 -7.05
CA ILE A 22 3.68 16.04 -7.19
C ILE A 22 3.20 15.41 -8.49
N GLY A 23 2.16 14.59 -8.41
CA GLY A 23 1.48 13.99 -9.54
C GLY A 23 0.26 14.77 -10.00
N HIS A 24 -0.29 14.37 -11.15
CA HIS A 24 -1.46 14.99 -11.77
C HIS A 24 -2.53 13.94 -12.11
N GLY A 25 -2.85 13.07 -11.15
CA GLY A 25 -3.94 12.12 -11.28
C GLY A 25 -3.55 10.75 -11.83
N VAL A 26 -4.54 10.13 -12.46
CA VAL A 26 -4.49 8.74 -12.94
C VAL A 26 -4.38 8.72 -14.45
N TYR A 27 -3.55 7.83 -14.96
CA TYR A 27 -3.41 7.55 -16.40
C TYR A 27 -3.66 6.07 -16.68
N MET A 28 -4.15 5.77 -17.87
CA MET A 28 -4.36 4.41 -18.35
C MET A 28 -3.81 4.23 -19.76
N SER A 29 -3.13 3.12 -19.98
CA SER A 29 -2.71 2.66 -21.30
C SER A 29 -3.44 1.38 -21.69
N GLU A 30 -3.82 1.25 -22.96
CA GLU A 30 -4.42 0.03 -23.54
C GLU A 30 -3.46 -0.73 -24.45
N ASN A 31 -2.24 -0.24 -24.61
CA ASN A 31 -1.27 -0.75 -25.58
C ASN A 31 0.13 -1.00 -25.00
N GLY A 32 0.17 -1.46 -23.73
CA GLY A 32 1.42 -1.83 -23.07
C GLY A 32 2.31 -0.62 -22.74
N GLY A 33 1.72 0.53 -22.42
CA GLY A 33 2.45 1.72 -22.02
C GLY A 33 2.89 2.64 -23.18
N LYS A 34 2.59 2.30 -24.44
CA LYS A 34 2.99 3.10 -25.60
C LYS A 34 2.24 4.42 -25.73
N LYS A 35 0.98 4.48 -25.28
CA LYS A 35 0.15 5.69 -25.20
C LYS A 35 -0.63 5.69 -23.91
N TRP A 36 -0.81 6.88 -23.35
CA TRP A 36 -1.50 7.10 -22.08
C TRP A 36 -2.69 8.04 -22.26
N LYS A 37 -3.81 7.69 -21.64
CA LYS A 37 -5.02 8.50 -21.53
C LYS A 37 -5.11 9.06 -20.12
N ASP A 38 -5.41 10.33 -19.97
CA ASP A 38 -5.74 10.97 -18.68
C ASP A 38 -7.10 10.44 -18.21
N MET A 39 -7.16 9.93 -17.00
CA MET A 39 -8.33 9.32 -16.37
C MET A 39 -8.85 10.16 -15.18
N GLY A 40 -8.35 11.39 -15.00
CA GLY A 40 -8.84 12.32 -13.98
C GLY A 40 -8.09 12.26 -12.65
N LEU A 41 -8.75 12.71 -11.59
CA LEU A 41 -8.21 12.88 -10.23
C LEU A 41 -6.97 13.79 -10.21
N LYS A 42 -7.04 14.91 -10.91
CA LYS A 42 -5.89 15.81 -11.15
C LYS A 42 -5.37 16.51 -9.91
N PHE A 43 -6.20 16.63 -8.88
CA PHE A 43 -5.86 17.25 -7.60
C PHE A 43 -5.50 16.22 -6.52
N SER A 44 -5.17 14.97 -6.92
CA SER A 44 -4.73 13.91 -5.99
C SER A 44 -3.32 14.16 -5.45
N GLU A 45 -2.45 14.79 -6.22
CA GLU A 45 -1.02 14.99 -5.99
C GLU A 45 -0.23 13.71 -5.70
N HIS A 46 -0.78 12.77 -4.92
CA HIS A 46 -0.09 11.57 -4.46
C HIS A 46 -1.06 10.37 -4.48
N ILE A 47 -0.95 9.54 -5.50
CA ILE A 47 -1.69 8.28 -5.58
C ILE A 47 -0.81 7.17 -5.03
N SER A 48 -1.30 6.48 -4.01
CA SER A 48 -0.55 5.44 -3.33
C SER A 48 -0.76 4.05 -3.95
N LYS A 49 -1.97 3.75 -4.39
CA LYS A 49 -2.29 2.43 -4.93
C LYS A 49 -3.48 2.44 -5.88
N ILE A 50 -3.43 1.58 -6.88
CA ILE A 50 -4.55 1.32 -7.79
C ILE A 50 -4.83 -0.18 -7.77
N ILE A 51 -6.11 -0.56 -7.60
CA ILE A 51 -6.57 -1.95 -7.68
C ILE A 51 -7.65 -2.05 -8.73
N VAL A 52 -7.51 -3.02 -9.62
CA VAL A 52 -8.57 -3.47 -10.53
C VAL A 52 -9.17 -4.74 -9.96
N SER A 53 -10.48 -4.79 -9.83
CA SER A 53 -11.16 -5.99 -9.34
C SER A 53 -10.81 -7.22 -10.19
N PRO A 54 -10.50 -8.37 -9.59
CA PRO A 54 -10.20 -9.58 -10.34
C PRO A 54 -11.42 -10.13 -11.11
N ASN A 55 -12.64 -9.75 -10.74
CA ASN A 55 -13.87 -10.24 -11.35
C ASN A 55 -14.49 -9.26 -12.36
N ASP A 56 -14.11 -7.98 -12.31
CA ASP A 56 -14.68 -6.93 -13.18
C ASP A 56 -13.60 -5.93 -13.59
N PRO A 57 -13.18 -5.91 -14.86
CA PRO A 57 -12.15 -4.98 -15.34
C PRO A 57 -12.58 -3.50 -15.31
N ASN A 58 -13.87 -3.23 -15.14
CA ASN A 58 -14.41 -1.88 -15.05
C ASN A 58 -14.48 -1.36 -13.61
N LEU A 59 -14.41 -2.27 -12.62
CA LEU A 59 -14.37 -1.89 -11.22
C LEU A 59 -12.92 -1.61 -10.79
N VAL A 60 -12.61 -0.33 -10.63
CA VAL A 60 -11.27 0.16 -10.30
C VAL A 60 -11.32 1.02 -9.03
N PHE A 61 -10.34 0.83 -8.17
CA PHE A 61 -10.14 1.63 -6.96
C PHE A 61 -8.83 2.38 -7.01
N VAL A 62 -8.84 3.65 -6.58
CA VAL A 62 -7.67 4.52 -6.50
C VAL A 62 -7.56 5.08 -5.08
N ALA A 63 -6.50 4.71 -4.39
CA ALA A 63 -6.15 5.25 -3.09
C ALA A 63 -5.35 6.55 -3.29
N SER A 64 -5.92 7.67 -2.89
CA SER A 64 -5.31 8.99 -3.00
C SER A 64 -5.02 9.57 -1.62
N GLN A 65 -3.77 9.95 -1.41
CA GLN A 65 -3.36 10.64 -0.18
C GLN A 65 -3.73 12.13 -0.20
N GLY A 66 -3.95 12.70 -1.37
CA GLY A 66 -4.22 14.12 -1.57
C GLY A 66 -3.01 15.03 -1.32
N PRO A 67 -3.17 16.34 -1.47
CA PRO A 67 -2.11 17.32 -1.26
C PRO A 67 -1.45 17.24 0.10
N LEU A 68 -0.12 17.37 0.14
CA LEU A 68 0.62 17.33 1.41
C LEU A 68 0.60 18.69 2.14
N TRP A 69 0.56 19.79 1.37
CA TRP A 69 0.74 21.15 1.87
C TRP A 69 -0.57 21.93 2.05
N SER A 70 -1.69 21.39 1.55
CA SER A 70 -3.02 21.99 1.62
C SER A 70 -4.09 20.98 1.96
N PRO A 71 -5.23 21.40 2.53
CA PRO A 71 -6.39 20.54 2.73
C PRO A 71 -7.11 20.23 1.42
N GLY A 72 -7.98 19.24 1.43
CA GLY A 72 -8.86 18.91 0.31
C GLY A 72 -8.14 18.27 -0.88
N GLY A 73 -8.47 18.71 -2.09
CA GLY A 73 -8.07 18.06 -3.33
C GLY A 73 -8.82 16.74 -3.58
N ASP A 74 -8.35 15.94 -4.55
CA ASP A 74 -8.87 14.58 -4.79
C ASP A 74 -8.26 13.62 -3.76
N ARG A 75 -8.81 13.65 -2.52
CA ARG A 75 -8.33 12.94 -1.34
C ARG A 75 -9.34 11.90 -0.88
N GLY A 76 -8.88 10.69 -0.56
CA GLY A 76 -9.72 9.58 -0.13
C GLY A 76 -9.57 8.33 -0.98
N LEU A 77 -10.59 7.47 -0.96
CA LEU A 77 -10.68 6.32 -1.83
C LEU A 77 -11.69 6.58 -2.94
N PHE A 78 -11.21 6.53 -4.16
CA PHE A 78 -12.04 6.69 -5.35
C PHE A 78 -12.36 5.34 -5.97
N ARG A 79 -13.59 5.19 -6.43
CA ARG A 79 -14.13 3.99 -7.06
C ARG A 79 -14.72 4.36 -8.42
N SER A 80 -14.37 3.58 -9.43
CA SER A 80 -15.02 3.61 -10.76
C SER A 80 -15.70 2.28 -11.03
N THR A 81 -16.82 2.28 -11.72
CA THR A 81 -17.54 1.09 -12.23
C THR A 81 -17.62 1.06 -13.74
N ASN A 82 -16.96 1.99 -14.42
CA ASN A 82 -16.96 2.11 -15.89
C ASN A 82 -15.54 2.22 -16.47
N GLY A 83 -14.58 1.58 -15.79
CA GLY A 83 -13.19 1.54 -16.29
C GLY A 83 -12.44 2.85 -16.16
N GLY A 84 -12.80 3.70 -15.17
CA GLY A 84 -12.12 4.94 -14.85
C GLY A 84 -12.63 6.18 -15.61
N GLU A 85 -13.76 6.06 -16.32
CA GLU A 85 -14.37 7.21 -16.99
C GLU A 85 -14.94 8.20 -15.97
N ASP A 86 -15.55 7.68 -14.89
CA ASP A 86 -16.06 8.46 -13.78
C ASP A 86 -15.56 7.90 -12.44
N TRP A 87 -15.40 8.77 -11.44
CA TRP A 87 -14.93 8.44 -10.11
C TRP A 87 -15.88 8.92 -9.03
N GLU A 88 -16.20 8.04 -8.10
CA GLU A 88 -16.94 8.31 -6.88
C GLU A 88 -15.98 8.25 -5.68
N ASN A 89 -15.97 9.27 -4.80
CA ASN A 89 -15.24 9.20 -3.55
C ASN A 89 -16.05 8.39 -2.53
N VAL A 90 -15.67 7.14 -2.30
CA VAL A 90 -16.40 6.17 -1.48
C VAL A 90 -15.89 6.06 -0.04
N LEU A 91 -14.71 6.64 0.26
CA LEU A 91 -14.18 6.72 1.63
C LEU A 91 -13.47 8.06 1.81
N SER A 92 -14.14 8.99 2.48
CA SER A 92 -13.64 10.30 2.84
C SER A 92 -13.84 10.51 4.36
N VAL A 93 -12.77 10.88 5.07
CA VAL A 93 -12.79 11.05 6.54
C VAL A 93 -12.82 12.53 6.92
N ASN A 94 -11.84 13.29 6.44
CA ASN A 94 -11.77 14.74 6.61
C ASN A 94 -10.82 15.34 5.55
N GLU A 95 -10.71 16.67 5.52
CA GLU A 95 -9.92 17.41 4.52
C GLU A 95 -8.40 17.13 4.55
N TRP A 96 -7.87 16.50 5.61
CA TRP A 96 -6.45 16.18 5.79
C TRP A 96 -6.15 14.67 5.72
N THR A 97 -7.18 13.83 5.62
CA THR A 97 -7.04 12.37 5.66
C THR A 97 -7.29 11.75 4.29
N GLY A 98 -6.24 11.20 3.68
CA GLY A 98 -6.33 10.41 2.47
C GLY A 98 -6.27 8.92 2.73
N VAL A 99 -6.22 8.12 1.66
CA VAL A 99 -6.02 6.67 1.72
C VAL A 99 -4.61 6.33 1.25
N THR A 100 -3.87 5.59 2.09
CA THR A 100 -2.47 5.25 1.82
C THR A 100 -2.28 3.81 1.35
N ASP A 101 -3.20 2.92 1.67
CA ASP A 101 -3.15 1.54 1.20
C ASP A 101 -4.55 0.95 1.04
N ILE A 102 -4.68 -0.02 0.13
CA ILE A 102 -5.89 -0.80 -0.09
C ILE A 102 -5.51 -2.22 -0.50
N VAL A 103 -6.20 -3.21 0.06
CA VAL A 103 -6.08 -4.62 -0.32
C VAL A 103 -7.45 -5.22 -0.57
N ILE A 104 -7.51 -6.16 -1.53
CA ILE A 104 -8.72 -6.88 -1.91
C ILE A 104 -8.58 -8.35 -1.54
N ASP A 105 -9.65 -8.94 -1.03
CA ASP A 105 -9.73 -10.38 -0.82
C ASP A 105 -9.90 -11.09 -2.16
N HIS A 106 -8.87 -11.80 -2.61
CA HIS A 106 -8.91 -12.52 -3.89
C HIS A 106 -9.90 -13.69 -3.92
N ASN A 107 -10.26 -14.25 -2.75
CA ASN A 107 -11.25 -15.32 -2.64
C ASN A 107 -12.68 -14.77 -2.60
N ASN A 108 -12.85 -13.55 -2.10
CA ASN A 108 -14.12 -12.83 -2.10
C ASN A 108 -13.89 -11.35 -2.47
N PRO A 109 -13.78 -11.01 -3.77
CA PRO A 109 -13.43 -9.68 -4.23
C PRO A 109 -14.44 -8.55 -3.91
N THR A 110 -15.59 -8.89 -3.33
CA THR A 110 -16.49 -7.88 -2.75
C THR A 110 -15.97 -7.30 -1.44
N THR A 111 -15.01 -7.99 -0.82
CA THR A 111 -14.38 -7.59 0.44
C THR A 111 -13.06 -6.87 0.18
N LEU A 112 -12.94 -5.65 0.73
CA LEU A 112 -11.76 -4.81 0.64
C LEU A 112 -11.41 -4.26 2.03
N TYR A 113 -10.12 -3.94 2.20
CA TYR A 113 -9.61 -3.24 3.37
C TYR A 113 -8.82 -2.04 2.92
N ALA A 114 -9.02 -0.88 3.56
CA ALA A 114 -8.34 0.36 3.24
C ALA A 114 -7.72 0.97 4.50
N ALA A 115 -6.51 1.49 4.38
CA ALA A 115 -5.84 2.25 5.42
C ALA A 115 -5.90 3.74 5.08
N THR A 116 -6.47 4.54 5.97
CA THR A 116 -6.44 5.99 5.87
C THR A 116 -5.18 6.54 6.52
N TRP A 117 -4.77 7.74 6.11
CA TRP A 117 -3.64 8.43 6.70
C TRP A 117 -3.89 9.93 6.76
N GLN A 118 -3.98 10.47 7.99
CA GLN A 118 -4.03 11.90 8.22
C GLN A 118 -2.63 12.45 8.25
N ARG A 119 -2.31 13.32 7.27
CA ARG A 119 -0.99 13.92 7.16
C ARG A 119 -1.08 15.35 6.66
N HIS A 120 -0.17 16.18 7.13
CA HIS A 120 0.05 17.46 6.50
C HIS A 120 1.43 18.04 6.85
N ARG A 121 1.89 18.95 6.02
CA ARG A 121 3.17 19.63 6.21
C ARG A 121 2.99 21.14 6.08
N ASN A 122 3.72 21.88 6.88
CA ASN A 122 3.99 23.29 6.68
C ASN A 122 5.50 23.55 6.81
N VAL A 123 5.92 24.81 6.71
CA VAL A 123 7.35 25.18 6.76
C VAL A 123 8.02 24.74 8.07
N ALA A 124 7.29 24.80 9.19
CA ALA A 124 7.81 24.54 10.52
C ALA A 124 7.69 23.07 10.96
N ALA A 125 6.67 22.35 10.48
CA ALA A 125 6.31 21.05 11.02
C ALA A 125 5.80 20.06 9.96
N TYR A 126 5.98 18.78 10.27
CA TYR A 126 5.33 17.66 9.59
C TYR A 126 4.46 16.90 10.59
N MET A 127 3.20 16.70 10.24
CA MET A 127 2.27 15.84 10.97
C MET A 127 1.98 14.60 10.11
N GLY A 128 2.52 13.47 10.54
CA GLY A 128 2.44 12.18 9.85
C GLY A 128 1.48 11.21 10.51
N GLY A 129 0.47 11.71 11.22
CA GLY A 129 -0.55 10.90 11.87
C GLY A 129 -1.64 11.78 12.47
N GLY A 130 -2.76 11.18 12.85
CA GLY A 130 -3.86 11.91 13.46
C GLY A 130 -5.11 11.06 13.67
N PRO A 131 -6.16 11.65 14.24
CA PRO A 131 -7.41 10.93 14.58
C PRO A 131 -8.16 10.39 13.35
N GLY A 132 -7.88 10.88 12.15
CA GLY A 132 -8.46 10.37 10.91
C GLY A 132 -7.75 9.13 10.36
N THR A 133 -6.61 8.72 10.93
CA THR A 133 -5.91 7.52 10.51
C THR A 133 -6.53 6.28 11.14
N SER A 134 -6.96 5.33 10.31
CA SER A 134 -7.54 4.06 10.76
C SER A 134 -7.53 3.01 9.66
N ILE A 135 -8.07 1.82 9.95
CA ILE A 135 -8.32 0.76 8.99
C ILE A 135 -9.83 0.61 8.80
N TYR A 136 -10.25 0.49 7.56
CA TYR A 136 -11.63 0.34 7.16
C TYR A 136 -11.84 -0.94 6.36
N LYS A 137 -13.03 -1.54 6.50
CA LYS A 137 -13.45 -2.73 5.76
C LYS A 137 -14.73 -2.43 4.98
N SER A 138 -14.79 -2.90 3.75
CA SER A 138 -16.01 -3.00 2.93
C SER A 138 -16.28 -4.46 2.61
N VAL A 139 -17.56 -4.83 2.44
CA VAL A 139 -18.01 -6.17 2.00
C VAL A 139 -18.97 -6.10 0.80
N ASP A 140 -19.06 -4.93 0.17
CA ASP A 140 -20.04 -4.61 -0.87
C ASP A 140 -19.42 -3.93 -2.11
N ASN A 141 -18.21 -4.36 -2.49
CA ASN A 141 -17.41 -3.74 -3.57
C ASN A 141 -17.07 -2.28 -3.32
N GLY A 142 -16.76 -1.93 -2.07
CA GLY A 142 -16.32 -0.59 -1.70
C GLY A 142 -17.41 0.47 -1.70
N LYS A 143 -18.70 0.10 -1.64
CA LYS A 143 -19.80 1.07 -1.56
C LYS A 143 -19.92 1.66 -0.16
N THR A 144 -19.82 0.81 0.86
CA THR A 144 -19.85 1.22 2.27
C THR A 144 -18.64 0.72 3.04
N TRP A 145 -18.24 1.46 4.07
CA TRP A 145 -17.04 1.20 4.85
C TRP A 145 -17.32 1.27 6.34
N ILE A 146 -16.79 0.33 7.09
CA ILE A 146 -16.82 0.30 8.56
C ILE A 146 -15.40 0.36 9.10
N GLU A 147 -15.18 1.14 10.15
CA GLU A 147 -13.90 1.21 10.84
C GLU A 147 -13.66 -0.07 11.65
N ILE A 148 -12.45 -0.65 11.57
CA ILE A 148 -12.05 -1.89 12.22
C ILE A 148 -10.78 -1.70 13.06
N LYS A 149 -10.91 -1.12 14.24
CA LYS A 149 -9.78 -0.74 15.10
C LYS A 149 -9.64 -1.52 16.41
N ASN A 150 -10.49 -2.51 16.66
CA ASN A 150 -10.45 -3.29 17.90
C ASN A 150 -9.09 -4.00 18.07
N GLY A 151 -8.34 -3.62 19.11
CA GLY A 151 -6.99 -4.12 19.37
C GLY A 151 -5.84 -3.34 18.74
N LEU A 152 -6.14 -2.31 17.92
CA LEU A 152 -5.14 -1.32 17.51
C LEU A 152 -4.86 -0.31 18.64
N PRO A 153 -3.72 0.41 18.61
CA PRO A 153 -3.44 1.44 19.62
C PRO A 153 -4.55 2.51 19.71
N GLY A 154 -4.84 2.95 20.92
CA GLY A 154 -5.82 4.03 21.19
C GLY A 154 -5.27 5.45 20.95
N SER A 155 -3.97 5.59 20.65
CA SER A 155 -3.33 6.87 20.29
C SER A 155 -3.56 7.20 18.83
N ASN A 156 -3.17 8.42 18.42
CA ASN A 156 -3.11 8.76 16.99
C ASN A 156 -2.20 7.78 16.24
N LEU A 157 -2.69 7.28 15.12
CA LEU A 157 -1.94 6.40 14.25
C LEU A 157 -1.25 7.22 13.15
N GLY A 158 -0.06 6.78 12.75
CA GLY A 158 0.67 7.26 11.58
C GLY A 158 0.37 6.43 10.34
N LYS A 159 1.31 6.34 9.39
CA LYS A 159 1.13 5.55 8.17
C LYS A 159 0.86 4.08 8.49
N ILE A 160 -0.03 3.45 7.73
CA ILE A 160 -0.39 2.03 7.87
C ILE A 160 -0.20 1.35 6.51
N GLY A 161 0.59 0.27 6.48
CA GLY A 161 0.65 -0.66 5.36
C GLY A 161 -0.17 -1.91 5.65
N LEU A 162 -0.88 -2.43 4.65
CA LEU A 162 -1.77 -3.59 4.76
C LEU A 162 -1.32 -4.74 3.87
N ALA A 163 -1.47 -5.96 4.36
CA ALA A 163 -1.43 -7.16 3.54
C ALA A 163 -2.52 -8.15 3.97
N ILE A 164 -3.06 -8.88 2.99
CA ILE A 164 -3.95 -10.02 3.21
C ILE A 164 -3.21 -11.30 2.88
N SER A 165 -3.39 -12.34 3.70
CA SER A 165 -2.78 -13.65 3.43
C SER A 165 -3.40 -14.28 2.18
N PRO A 166 -2.61 -14.69 1.18
CA PRO A 166 -3.12 -15.40 0.02
C PRO A 166 -3.65 -16.81 0.34
N PHE A 167 -3.27 -17.36 1.49
CA PHE A 167 -3.65 -18.73 1.92
C PHE A 167 -4.95 -18.75 2.71
N ASP A 168 -5.23 -17.68 3.46
CA ASP A 168 -6.44 -17.56 4.29
C ASP A 168 -6.81 -16.08 4.39
N SER A 169 -7.86 -15.69 3.70
CA SER A 169 -8.33 -14.30 3.65
C SER A 169 -8.91 -13.78 4.98
N SER A 170 -9.08 -14.63 5.98
CA SER A 170 -9.37 -14.18 7.35
C SER A 170 -8.14 -13.58 8.06
N ILE A 171 -6.94 -13.84 7.52
CA ILE A 171 -5.67 -13.36 8.07
C ILE A 171 -5.25 -12.07 7.37
N LEU A 172 -5.09 -11.03 8.16
CA LEU A 172 -4.60 -9.72 7.74
C LEU A 172 -3.37 -9.32 8.56
N TYR A 173 -2.49 -8.59 7.93
CA TYR A 173 -1.33 -7.96 8.57
C TYR A 173 -1.42 -6.44 8.38
N ALA A 174 -1.02 -5.71 9.40
CA ALA A 174 -0.95 -4.26 9.37
C ALA A 174 0.37 -3.79 10.01
N ALA A 175 1.19 -3.08 9.23
CA ALA A 175 2.33 -2.36 9.75
C ALA A 175 1.84 -0.96 10.18
N VAL A 176 1.77 -0.72 11.48
CA VAL A 176 1.12 0.46 12.06
C VAL A 176 2.16 1.35 12.72
N GLU A 177 2.35 2.56 12.19
CA GLU A 177 3.09 3.62 12.87
C GLU A 177 2.21 4.27 13.94
N THR A 178 2.81 4.67 15.04
CA THR A 178 2.16 5.47 16.06
C THR A 178 3.01 6.68 16.39
N ASP A 179 2.42 7.57 17.16
CA ASP A 179 3.10 8.66 17.83
C ASP A 179 4.38 8.17 18.55
N ARG A 180 5.47 8.93 18.45
CA ARG A 180 6.77 8.64 19.07
C ARG A 180 7.45 7.34 18.65
N ARG A 181 7.17 6.82 17.46
CA ARG A 181 7.76 5.58 16.95
C ARG A 181 7.42 4.32 17.76
N ASN A 182 6.28 4.30 18.40
CA ASN A 182 5.77 3.16 19.16
C ASN A 182 4.85 2.25 18.35
N GLY A 183 5.07 2.17 17.05
CA GLY A 183 4.33 1.33 16.15
C GLY A 183 4.57 -0.16 16.36
N GLY A 184 4.16 -0.95 15.40
CA GLY A 184 4.39 -2.39 15.39
C GLY A 184 3.69 -3.07 14.24
N LEU A 185 3.96 -4.35 14.09
CA LEU A 185 3.17 -5.22 13.24
C LEU A 185 2.01 -5.80 14.04
N TYR A 186 0.83 -5.70 13.44
CA TYR A 186 -0.41 -6.27 13.96
C TYR A 186 -0.94 -7.34 13.01
N LYS A 187 -1.51 -8.40 13.58
CA LYS A 187 -2.16 -9.50 12.84
C LYS A 187 -3.60 -9.64 13.30
N SER A 188 -4.51 -9.79 12.36
CA SER A 188 -5.87 -10.26 12.57
C SER A 188 -6.03 -11.67 12.02
N THR A 189 -6.80 -12.52 12.66
CA THR A 189 -7.16 -13.87 12.22
C THR A 189 -8.67 -14.05 12.07
N ASN A 190 -9.40 -12.93 12.04
CA ASN A 190 -10.87 -12.89 11.96
C ASN A 190 -11.36 -11.77 11.04
N SER A 191 -10.68 -11.59 9.90
CA SER A 191 -11.06 -10.62 8.86
C SER A 191 -11.17 -9.19 9.39
N GLY A 192 -10.24 -8.78 10.27
CA GLY A 192 -10.20 -7.45 10.86
C GLY A 192 -11.13 -7.24 12.06
N GLY A 193 -11.84 -8.27 12.54
CA GLY A 193 -12.69 -8.16 13.71
C GLY A 193 -11.94 -7.82 14.99
N SER A 194 -10.68 -8.23 15.08
CA SER A 194 -9.74 -7.81 16.12
C SER A 194 -8.29 -7.92 15.65
N TRP A 195 -7.42 -7.11 16.25
CA TRP A 195 -6.00 -7.03 15.95
C TRP A 195 -5.17 -7.36 17.18
N LYS A 196 -4.08 -8.12 16.97
CA LYS A 196 -3.10 -8.44 17.99
C LYS A 196 -1.73 -7.94 17.55
N LYS A 197 -1.04 -7.18 18.41
CA LYS A 197 0.35 -6.80 18.18
C LYS A 197 1.25 -8.05 18.19
N MET A 198 2.07 -8.19 17.16
CA MET A 198 2.99 -9.31 16.99
C MET A 198 4.42 -8.92 17.36
N SER A 199 4.87 -7.72 16.97
CA SER A 199 6.24 -7.24 17.23
C SER A 199 6.29 -5.71 17.20
N ASP A 200 7.43 -5.16 17.60
CA ASP A 200 7.76 -3.72 17.57
C ASP A 200 8.54 -3.32 16.30
N THR A 201 8.49 -4.13 15.24
CA THR A 201 9.33 -3.95 14.04
C THR A 201 9.22 -2.56 13.44
N VAL A 202 8.00 -2.01 13.34
CA VAL A 202 7.77 -0.66 12.79
C VAL A 202 8.39 0.44 13.66
N SER A 203 8.57 0.21 14.96
CA SER A 203 9.26 1.16 15.85
C SER A 203 10.73 1.32 15.51
N GLY A 204 11.36 0.29 14.94
CA GLY A 204 12.74 0.29 14.46
C GLY A 204 12.90 0.68 12.99
N ALA A 205 11.80 0.85 12.25
CA ALA A 205 11.83 1.16 10.83
C ALA A 205 12.40 2.55 10.56
N THR A 206 13.08 2.67 9.43
CA THR A 206 13.70 3.92 8.99
C THR A 206 12.66 4.79 8.29
N GLY A 207 12.04 5.72 9.00
CA GLY A 207 11.13 6.69 8.42
C GLY A 207 9.88 6.08 7.81
N PRO A 208 8.94 5.55 8.63
CA PRO A 208 7.70 4.92 8.16
C PRO A 208 6.85 5.78 7.22
N HIS A 209 7.02 7.09 7.28
CA HIS A 209 6.39 8.04 6.36
C HIS A 209 6.94 7.99 4.92
N TYR A 210 8.08 7.34 4.69
CA TYR A 210 8.62 7.05 3.36
C TYR A 210 8.23 5.66 2.89
N TYR A 211 8.35 4.67 3.76
CA TYR A 211 8.15 3.25 3.46
C TYR A 211 6.83 2.74 4.03
N GLN A 212 6.75 1.51 4.44
CA GLN A 212 5.65 0.84 5.12
C GLN A 212 4.73 0.03 4.23
N GLU A 213 5.08 -0.14 2.97
CA GLU A 213 4.42 -1.11 2.11
C GLU A 213 4.66 -2.52 2.68
N LEU A 214 3.56 -3.25 2.90
CA LEU A 214 3.57 -4.59 3.46
C LEU A 214 3.11 -5.59 2.41
N VAL A 215 3.87 -6.67 2.22
CA VAL A 215 3.57 -7.68 1.20
C VAL A 215 3.56 -9.07 1.84
N ALA A 216 2.48 -9.83 1.66
CA ALA A 216 2.42 -11.23 2.06
C ALA A 216 2.91 -12.13 0.92
N SER A 217 3.73 -13.13 1.24
CA SER A 217 4.20 -14.11 0.27
C SER A 217 3.03 -14.92 -0.29
N PRO A 218 2.93 -15.08 -1.62
CA PRO A 218 1.95 -16.00 -2.21
C PRO A 218 2.41 -17.47 -2.17
N HIS A 219 3.64 -17.75 -1.76
CA HIS A 219 4.25 -19.08 -1.81
C HIS A 219 4.47 -19.70 -0.43
N VAL A 220 4.59 -18.89 0.63
CA VAL A 220 4.88 -19.35 1.98
C VAL A 220 3.89 -18.73 2.96
N PHE A 221 3.16 -19.56 3.68
CA PHE A 221 2.22 -19.12 4.71
C PHE A 221 2.94 -18.36 5.83
N ASP A 222 2.33 -17.27 6.29
CA ASP A 222 2.87 -16.39 7.35
C ASP A 222 4.24 -15.73 7.04
N LYS A 223 4.74 -15.83 5.79
CA LYS A 223 5.90 -15.06 5.34
C LYS A 223 5.45 -13.70 4.81
N ILE A 224 6.00 -12.64 5.40
CA ILE A 224 5.67 -11.25 5.04
C ILE A 224 6.95 -10.42 4.90
N TYR A 225 6.87 -9.40 4.04
CA TYR A 225 7.93 -8.47 3.74
C TYR A 225 7.46 -7.06 4.06
N LEU A 226 8.21 -6.34 4.87
CA LEU A 226 8.01 -4.92 5.15
C LEU A 226 9.07 -4.13 4.37
N MET A 227 8.60 -3.30 3.44
CA MET A 227 9.47 -2.38 2.71
C MET A 227 10.02 -1.32 3.66
N ASP A 228 11.31 -1.09 3.56
CA ASP A 228 12.06 -0.12 4.35
C ASP A 228 13.35 0.21 3.58
N THR A 229 14.24 1.03 4.13
CA THR A 229 15.59 1.20 3.61
C THR A 229 16.22 -0.16 3.32
N LYS A 230 16.12 -1.11 4.27
CA LYS A 230 16.38 -2.54 4.04
C LYS A 230 15.12 -3.33 4.31
N VAL A 231 14.76 -4.21 3.40
CA VAL A 231 13.55 -5.05 3.56
C VAL A 231 13.67 -5.90 4.81
N GLN A 232 12.65 -5.82 5.65
CA GLN A 232 12.50 -6.66 6.82
C GLN A 232 11.58 -7.84 6.48
N VAL A 233 12.00 -9.06 6.78
CA VAL A 233 11.27 -10.30 6.46
C VAL A 233 10.90 -11.03 7.74
N SER A 234 9.65 -11.46 7.82
CA SER A 234 9.18 -12.39 8.85
C SER A 234 8.68 -13.68 8.21
N GLU A 235 8.99 -14.82 8.81
CA GLU A 235 8.51 -16.15 8.39
C GLU A 235 7.51 -16.78 9.40
N ASN A 236 7.07 -16.01 10.39
CA ASN A 236 6.20 -16.49 11.48
C ASN A 236 5.05 -15.51 11.81
N GLY A 237 4.54 -14.83 10.76
CA GLY A 237 3.39 -13.94 10.88
C GLY A 237 3.68 -12.65 11.63
N GLY A 238 4.91 -12.17 11.56
CA GLY A 238 5.30 -10.88 12.11
C GLY A 238 5.78 -10.91 13.57
N LYS A 239 6.06 -12.07 14.14
CA LYS A 239 6.61 -12.18 15.50
C LYS A 239 8.07 -11.73 15.55
N ASP A 240 8.86 -12.22 14.60
CA ASP A 240 10.27 -11.89 14.47
C ASP A 240 10.58 -11.46 13.06
N PHE A 241 11.56 -10.56 12.90
CA PHE A 241 12.01 -10.04 11.63
C PHE A 241 13.53 -10.13 11.50
N TYR A 242 13.99 -10.41 10.28
CA TYR A 242 15.39 -10.30 9.89
C TYR A 242 15.53 -9.42 8.66
N ILE A 243 16.71 -8.90 8.43
CA ILE A 243 17.01 -8.10 7.22
C ILE A 243 17.27 -9.05 6.06
N MET A 244 16.58 -8.85 4.95
CA MET A 244 16.80 -9.56 3.70
C MET A 244 18.25 -9.33 3.17
N ASN A 245 18.80 -10.30 2.42
CA ASN A 245 20.07 -10.09 1.74
C ASN A 245 19.91 -9.05 0.62
N GLU A 246 20.69 -7.99 0.67
CA GLU A 246 20.66 -6.86 -0.26
C GLU A 246 22.05 -6.49 -0.77
N SER A 247 23.02 -7.42 -0.70
CA SER A 247 24.42 -7.14 -1.07
C SER A 247 24.61 -6.72 -2.53
N ASP A 248 23.73 -7.21 -3.42
CA ASP A 248 23.85 -7.06 -4.87
C ASP A 248 22.83 -6.09 -5.47
N LYS A 249 22.13 -5.30 -4.64
CA LYS A 249 21.13 -4.34 -5.10
C LYS A 249 21.17 -3.03 -4.30
N HIS A 250 20.54 -1.99 -4.85
CA HIS A 250 20.30 -0.76 -4.12
C HIS A 250 19.34 -1.03 -2.94
N VAL A 251 19.54 -0.36 -1.85
CA VAL A 251 18.61 -0.26 -0.72
C VAL A 251 17.42 0.67 -1.08
N ASP A 252 16.65 1.14 -0.09
CA ASP A 252 15.50 2.02 -0.28
C ASP A 252 14.42 1.37 -1.15
N ASN A 253 13.70 0.44 -0.53
CA ASN A 253 12.78 -0.48 -1.21
C ASN A 253 11.34 0.03 -1.14
N HIS A 254 10.64 0.06 -2.30
CA HIS A 254 9.29 0.60 -2.41
C HIS A 254 8.25 -0.40 -2.91
N SER A 255 8.65 -1.44 -3.63
CA SER A 255 7.71 -2.42 -4.18
C SER A 255 8.33 -3.81 -4.29
N LEU A 256 7.51 -4.84 -4.11
CA LEU A 256 7.90 -6.24 -4.29
C LEU A 256 6.79 -6.97 -5.03
N THR A 257 7.17 -7.74 -6.04
CA THR A 257 6.25 -8.54 -6.86
C THR A 257 6.78 -9.95 -7.05
N PHE A 258 5.88 -10.93 -6.96
CA PHE A 258 6.19 -12.34 -7.10
C PHE A 258 5.67 -12.89 -8.43
N LYS A 259 6.38 -13.85 -8.99
CA LYS A 259 5.87 -14.69 -10.08
C LYS A 259 5.09 -15.87 -9.49
N MET A 260 3.79 -15.91 -9.72
CA MET A 260 2.90 -16.92 -9.12
C MET A 260 3.25 -18.37 -9.48
N SER A 261 3.87 -18.60 -10.65
CA SER A 261 4.29 -19.92 -11.14
C SER A 261 5.71 -20.34 -10.71
N ASP A 262 6.44 -19.46 -10.02
CA ASP A 262 7.84 -19.72 -9.67
C ASP A 262 8.18 -19.04 -8.32
N PRO A 263 8.29 -19.80 -7.23
CA PRO A 263 8.53 -19.24 -5.91
C PRO A 263 9.93 -18.61 -5.72
N ASN A 264 10.85 -18.88 -6.64
CA ASN A 264 12.19 -18.34 -6.58
C ASN A 264 12.32 -16.99 -7.31
N TYR A 265 11.32 -16.60 -8.13
CA TYR A 265 11.38 -15.39 -8.91
C TYR A 265 10.62 -14.23 -8.27
N LEU A 266 11.34 -13.14 -8.04
CA LEU A 266 10.82 -11.89 -7.51
C LEU A 266 11.37 -10.69 -8.27
N LEU A 267 10.57 -9.62 -8.32
CA LEU A 267 11.00 -8.28 -8.74
C LEU A 267 10.88 -7.32 -7.56
N ILE A 268 11.86 -6.46 -7.40
CA ILE A 268 11.86 -5.40 -6.39
C ILE A 268 12.18 -4.04 -7.02
N GLY A 269 11.38 -3.03 -6.70
CA GLY A 269 11.63 -1.64 -7.07
C GLY A 269 12.29 -0.88 -5.91
N THR A 270 13.35 -0.13 -6.23
CA THR A 270 14.15 0.65 -5.30
C THR A 270 14.44 2.04 -5.86
N ASP A 271 15.03 2.95 -5.07
CA ASP A 271 15.51 4.26 -5.56
C ASP A 271 16.58 4.09 -6.67
N GLY A 272 17.31 2.98 -6.68
CA GLY A 272 18.32 2.68 -7.70
C GLY A 272 17.80 1.95 -8.95
N GLY A 273 16.49 1.69 -9.05
CA GLY A 273 15.85 1.00 -10.16
C GLY A 273 15.24 -0.34 -9.78
N VAL A 274 14.99 -1.19 -10.76
CA VAL A 274 14.36 -2.51 -10.59
C VAL A 274 15.41 -3.61 -10.60
N TYR A 275 15.25 -4.56 -9.69
CA TYR A 275 16.09 -5.74 -9.57
C TYR A 275 15.25 -7.00 -9.61
N GLU A 276 15.79 -8.08 -10.16
CA GLU A 276 15.20 -9.41 -10.20
C GLU A 276 16.04 -10.41 -9.39
N SER A 277 15.36 -11.32 -8.71
CA SER A 277 15.95 -12.49 -8.07
C SER A 277 15.38 -13.76 -8.68
N PHE A 278 16.23 -14.79 -8.88
CA PHE A 278 15.86 -16.10 -9.40
C PHE A 278 16.06 -17.23 -8.36
N ASP A 279 16.41 -16.88 -7.12
CA ASP A 279 16.83 -17.80 -6.07
C ASP A 279 16.24 -17.47 -4.68
N ASP A 280 15.02 -16.92 -4.65
CA ASP A 280 14.30 -16.49 -3.44
C ASP A 280 15.17 -15.53 -2.58
N THR A 281 15.55 -14.41 -3.17
CA THR A 281 16.25 -13.28 -2.51
C THR A 281 17.71 -13.51 -2.12
N LYS A 282 18.33 -14.64 -2.52
CA LYS A 282 19.73 -14.92 -2.18
C LYS A 282 20.71 -14.08 -2.98
N SER A 283 20.35 -13.75 -4.23
CA SER A 283 21.10 -12.84 -5.10
C SER A 283 20.15 -11.96 -5.93
N TRP A 284 20.67 -10.83 -6.41
CA TRP A 284 19.89 -9.84 -7.16
C TRP A 284 20.63 -9.42 -8.44
N LYS A 285 19.87 -9.21 -9.50
CA LYS A 285 20.36 -8.73 -10.77
C LYS A 285 19.61 -7.47 -11.17
N PHE A 286 20.35 -6.43 -11.52
CA PHE A 286 19.79 -5.18 -12.02
C PHE A 286 19.09 -5.39 -13.35
N VAL A 287 17.86 -4.90 -13.51
CA VAL A 287 17.12 -4.92 -14.77
C VAL A 287 17.48 -3.66 -15.56
N ALA A 288 18.43 -3.82 -16.48
CA ALA A 288 18.82 -2.75 -17.39
C ALA A 288 17.78 -2.56 -18.50
N ASN A 289 17.55 -1.33 -18.91
CA ASN A 289 16.69 -0.98 -20.05
C ASN A 289 15.20 -1.37 -19.88
N LEU A 290 14.60 -0.87 -18.79
CA LEU A 290 13.15 -0.88 -18.63
C LEU A 290 12.49 0.09 -19.60
#